data_3f7e211b3f530afbe44eb2d4075b15db
#
_entry.id   3f7e211b3f530afbe44eb2d4075b15db
#
_cell.length_a   1.000
_cell.length_b   1.000
_cell.length_c   1.000
_cell.angle_alpha   90.00
_cell.angle_beta   90.00
_cell.angle_gamma   90.00
#
_symmetry.space_group_name_H-M   'P 1'
#
loop_
_entity.id
_entity.type
_entity.pdbx_description
1 polymer ?
#
loop_
_entity_poly.entity_id
_entity_poly.type
_entity_poly.pdbx_seq_one_letter_code
_entity_poly.pdbx_strand_id
1 'polypeptide(L)'
;MKRVAIAVAVLLLAGCSSPSEKVAGQVVSCESISSSTTENSLVLDCLDGGAGASIDSIKGPAIINVWGSWCGPCKEEMPILRSFYEKAQGKVLLIGVDVEEASIEDGREFVENNGITWPNLYDADGKSRAYFGMGVPVTWFIAPDGSVAHKYIGVIKSEKELISLTSKYLGVEI
;
A
#
# COMPACT_ATOMS: atom_id res chain seq x y z
N MET A 1 -69.90 -33.03 -2.18
CA MET A 1 -68.89 -32.52 -3.14
C MET A 1 -67.91 -31.63 -2.38
N LYS A 2 -66.77 -32.20 -1.98
CA LYS A 2 -65.76 -31.51 -1.20
C LYS A 2 -64.71 -30.91 -2.15
N ARG A 3 -64.51 -29.58 -2.12
CA ARG A 3 -63.53 -28.90 -2.93
C ARG A 3 -62.22 -28.85 -2.08
N VAL A 4 -61.18 -29.53 -2.56
CA VAL A 4 -59.84 -29.49 -1.99
C VAL A 4 -59.11 -28.32 -2.64
N ALA A 5 -58.76 -27.30 -1.86
CA ALA A 5 -57.90 -26.21 -2.29
C ALA A 5 -56.44 -26.59 -2.06
N ILE A 6 -55.67 -26.71 -3.15
CA ILE A 6 -54.22 -26.95 -3.10
C ILE A 6 -53.56 -25.56 -3.05
N ALA A 7 -52.92 -25.25 -1.89
CA ALA A 7 -52.08 -24.07 -1.74
C ALA A 7 -50.66 -24.41 -2.23
N VAL A 8 -50.25 -23.76 -3.33
CA VAL A 8 -48.86 -23.84 -3.84
C VAL A 8 -48.06 -22.80 -3.11
N ALA A 9 -47.16 -23.26 -2.22
CA ALA A 9 -46.16 -22.39 -1.56
C ALA A 9 -44.98 -22.19 -2.51
N VAL A 10 -44.85 -20.95 -3.06
CA VAL A 10 -43.67 -20.53 -3.83
C VAL A 10 -42.60 -20.11 -2.87
N LEU A 11 -41.55 -20.94 -2.70
CA LEU A 11 -40.33 -20.56 -1.98
C LEU A 11 -39.50 -19.62 -2.87
N LEU A 12 -39.49 -18.32 -2.55
CA LEU A 12 -38.56 -17.36 -3.10
C LEU A 12 -37.20 -17.59 -2.43
N LEU A 13 -36.26 -18.23 -3.14
CA LEU A 13 -34.86 -18.25 -2.80
C LEU A 13 -34.29 -16.86 -3.05
N ALA A 14 -34.26 -16.02 -2.02
CA ALA A 14 -33.50 -14.79 -2.01
C ALA A 14 -32.01 -15.15 -1.94
N GLY A 15 -31.37 -15.25 -3.10
CA GLY A 15 -29.91 -15.34 -3.20
C GLY A 15 -29.27 -14.07 -2.66
N CYS A 16 -28.72 -14.12 -1.43
CA CYS A 16 -27.85 -13.08 -0.91
C CYS A 16 -26.53 -13.12 -1.70
N SER A 17 -26.45 -12.37 -2.79
CA SER A 17 -25.16 -11.93 -3.31
C SER A 17 -24.71 -10.80 -2.39
N SER A 18 -23.83 -11.11 -1.42
CA SER A 18 -23.13 -10.08 -0.64
C SER A 18 -22.35 -9.21 -1.62
N PRO A 19 -22.61 -7.89 -1.68
CA PRO A 19 -21.73 -7.01 -2.42
C PRO A 19 -20.34 -7.11 -1.77
N SER A 20 -19.31 -7.34 -2.58
CA SER A 20 -17.93 -7.21 -2.14
C SER A 20 -17.79 -5.78 -1.60
N GLU A 21 -17.65 -5.68 -0.29
CA GLU A 21 -17.49 -4.39 0.39
C GLU A 21 -16.20 -3.78 -0.16
N LYS A 22 -16.32 -2.71 -0.94
CA LYS A 22 -15.16 -1.95 -1.40
C LYS A 22 -14.55 -1.31 -0.17
N VAL A 23 -13.41 -1.78 0.25
CA VAL A 23 -12.62 -1.13 1.31
C VAL A 23 -12.11 0.18 0.72
N ALA A 24 -12.70 1.29 1.17
CA ALA A 24 -12.28 2.62 0.74
C ALA A 24 -10.94 2.97 1.40
N GLY A 25 -9.98 3.41 0.59
CA GLY A 25 -8.74 3.98 1.08
C GLY A 25 -8.90 5.45 1.47
N GLN A 26 -7.86 6.00 2.03
CA GLN A 26 -7.80 7.40 2.40
C GLN A 26 -6.38 7.93 2.17
N VAL A 27 -6.26 9.04 1.45
CA VAL A 27 -4.99 9.77 1.36
C VAL A 27 -4.70 10.38 2.73
N VAL A 28 -3.58 9.98 3.33
CA VAL A 28 -3.18 10.39 4.67
C VAL A 28 -1.89 11.20 4.63
N SER A 29 -1.65 12.02 5.66
CA SER A 29 -0.46 12.86 5.75
C SER A 29 0.81 12.04 5.96
N CYS A 30 1.95 12.61 5.57
CA CYS A 30 3.25 11.99 5.71
C CYS A 30 3.98 12.35 7.03
N GLU A 31 3.30 12.99 7.99
CA GLU A 31 3.88 13.42 9.26
C GLU A 31 4.45 12.27 10.11
N SER A 32 3.94 11.05 9.91
CA SER A 32 4.46 9.86 10.59
C SER A 32 5.81 9.38 10.04
N ILE A 33 6.26 9.89 8.89
CA ILE A 33 7.53 9.50 8.28
C ILE A 33 8.66 10.27 8.95
N SER A 34 9.47 9.58 9.74
CA SER A 34 10.67 10.16 10.32
C SER A 34 11.81 10.17 9.32
N SER A 35 12.22 11.35 8.88
CA SER A 35 13.36 11.56 8.01
C SER A 35 14.11 12.84 8.38
N SER A 36 15.34 13.00 7.88
CA SER A 36 16.12 14.21 8.05
C SER A 36 16.50 14.80 6.69
N THR A 37 16.36 16.10 6.54
CA THR A 37 16.69 16.78 5.30
C THR A 37 18.05 17.42 5.40
N THR A 38 18.90 17.16 4.40
CA THR A 38 20.21 17.81 4.20
C THR A 38 20.21 18.50 2.84
N GLU A 39 21.27 19.29 2.55
CA GLU A 39 21.37 20.03 1.30
C GLU A 39 21.25 19.18 0.03
N ASN A 40 21.69 17.90 0.10
CA ASN A 40 21.67 16.98 -1.04
C ASN A 40 20.58 15.89 -0.94
N SER A 41 19.65 16.02 -0.02
CA SER A 41 18.59 15.03 0.18
C SER A 41 17.56 15.08 -0.96
N LEU A 42 17.12 13.90 -1.43
CA LEU A 42 15.98 13.82 -2.31
C LEU A 42 14.68 13.83 -1.49
N VAL A 43 14.08 15.00 -1.42
CA VAL A 43 12.77 15.18 -0.78
C VAL A 43 11.68 14.95 -1.82
N LEU A 44 10.73 14.10 -1.52
CA LEU A 44 9.51 13.90 -2.27
C LEU A 44 8.35 14.54 -1.51
N ASP A 45 7.40 15.12 -2.23
CA ASP A 45 6.18 15.68 -1.64
C ASP A 45 5.28 14.58 -1.09
N CYS A 46 4.36 14.92 -0.20
CA CYS A 46 3.32 13.98 0.22
C CYS A 46 2.16 13.96 -0.78
N LEU A 47 1.59 12.80 -1.02
CA LEU A 47 0.45 12.64 -1.94
C LEU A 47 -0.79 13.44 -1.49
N ASP A 48 -0.92 13.77 -0.19
CA ASP A 48 -1.97 14.65 0.32
C ASP A 48 -1.78 16.13 -0.05
N GLY A 49 -0.60 16.49 -0.56
CA GLY A 49 -0.19 17.86 -0.89
C GLY A 49 0.49 18.58 0.28
N GLY A 50 0.69 17.93 1.40
CA GLY A 50 1.41 18.45 2.56
C GLY A 50 2.93 18.22 2.47
N ALA A 51 3.61 18.46 3.59
CA ALA A 51 5.04 18.24 3.70
C ALA A 51 5.39 16.76 3.49
N GLY A 52 6.37 16.51 2.63
CA GLY A 52 6.86 15.19 2.32
C GLY A 52 8.04 14.76 3.17
N ALA A 53 8.85 13.85 2.64
CA ALA A 53 9.98 13.27 3.36
C ALA A 53 11.20 13.08 2.44
N SER A 54 12.37 13.06 3.05
CA SER A 54 13.64 12.74 2.40
C SER A 54 13.80 11.22 2.37
N ILE A 55 13.73 10.62 1.16
CA ILE A 55 13.71 9.16 1.00
C ILE A 55 15.03 8.47 1.37
N ASP A 56 16.14 9.19 1.31
CA ASP A 56 17.49 8.70 1.60
C ASP A 56 17.80 8.65 3.10
N SER A 57 16.92 9.15 3.94
CA SER A 57 17.11 9.25 5.38
C SER A 57 15.94 8.77 6.23
N ILE A 58 14.98 8.07 5.62
CA ILE A 58 13.84 7.48 6.34
C ILE A 58 14.34 6.53 7.42
N LYS A 59 13.80 6.68 8.63
CA LYS A 59 14.10 5.82 9.78
C LYS A 59 13.09 4.68 9.87
N GLY A 60 13.59 3.48 10.14
CA GLY A 60 12.78 2.29 10.34
C GLY A 60 12.46 1.99 11.82
N PRO A 61 11.85 0.82 12.10
CA PRO A 61 11.56 -0.20 11.10
C PRO A 61 10.47 0.22 10.12
N ALA A 62 10.80 0.25 8.83
CA ALA A 62 9.87 0.67 7.79
C ALA A 62 9.96 -0.19 6.53
N ILE A 63 8.86 -0.23 5.79
CA ILE A 63 8.78 -0.84 4.47
C ILE A 63 8.38 0.27 3.49
N ILE A 64 9.16 0.45 2.43
CA ILE A 64 8.86 1.38 1.35
C ILE A 64 8.44 0.55 0.13
N ASN A 65 7.21 0.73 -0.33
CA ASN A 65 6.69 0.10 -1.55
C ASN A 65 6.55 1.16 -2.63
N VAL A 66 7.24 0.95 -3.75
CA VAL A 66 7.22 1.86 -4.91
C VAL A 66 6.22 1.33 -5.94
N TRP A 67 5.29 2.17 -6.33
CA TRP A 67 4.15 1.79 -7.17
C TRP A 67 3.73 2.94 -8.10
N GLY A 68 2.83 2.65 -9.04
CA GLY A 68 2.14 3.63 -9.87
C GLY A 68 0.73 3.14 -10.18
N SER A 69 -0.24 4.04 -10.39
CA SER A 69 -1.62 3.67 -10.73
C SER A 69 -1.73 2.91 -12.05
N TRP A 70 -0.81 3.16 -12.95
CA TRP A 70 -0.68 2.51 -14.25
C TRP A 70 -0.06 1.11 -14.20
N CYS A 71 0.52 0.72 -13.06
CA CYS A 71 1.23 -0.53 -12.86
C CYS A 71 0.28 -1.69 -12.52
N GLY A 72 0.01 -2.58 -13.47
CA GLY A 72 -0.85 -3.76 -13.26
C GLY A 72 -0.38 -4.65 -12.10
N PRO A 73 0.90 -5.09 -12.08
CA PRO A 73 1.45 -5.89 -10.99
C PRO A 73 1.36 -5.23 -9.61
N CYS A 74 1.46 -3.89 -9.54
CA CYS A 74 1.30 -3.16 -8.28
C CYS A 74 -0.13 -3.28 -7.74
N LYS A 75 -1.14 -3.26 -8.62
CA LYS A 75 -2.55 -3.48 -8.23
C LYS A 75 -2.78 -4.85 -7.60
N GLU A 76 -2.12 -5.88 -8.13
CA GLU A 76 -2.22 -7.26 -7.63
C GLU A 76 -1.63 -7.39 -6.20
N GLU A 77 -0.65 -6.56 -5.86
CA GLU A 77 0.03 -6.57 -4.56
C GLU A 77 -0.75 -5.84 -3.45
N MET A 78 -1.60 -4.85 -3.80
CA MET A 78 -2.29 -4.00 -2.82
C MET A 78 -3.11 -4.76 -1.77
N PRO A 79 -3.88 -5.82 -2.09
CA PRO A 79 -4.58 -6.60 -1.06
C PRO A 79 -3.66 -7.24 -0.03
N ILE A 80 -2.45 -7.62 -0.45
CA ILE A 80 -1.43 -8.24 0.41
C ILE A 80 -0.86 -7.18 1.36
N LEU A 81 -0.52 -6.01 0.83
CA LEU A 81 0.00 -4.89 1.61
C LEU A 81 -1.02 -4.40 2.65
N ARG A 82 -2.31 -4.33 2.29
CA ARG A 82 -3.38 -3.97 3.24
C ARG A 82 -3.48 -4.95 4.40
N SER A 83 -3.59 -6.25 4.07
CA SER A 83 -3.70 -7.28 5.09
C SER A 83 -2.48 -7.28 6.02
N PHE A 84 -1.29 -7.07 5.47
CA PHE A 84 -0.07 -6.90 6.25
C PHE A 84 -0.14 -5.66 7.14
N TYR A 85 -0.54 -4.51 6.60
CA TYR A 85 -0.60 -3.24 7.33
C TYR A 85 -1.54 -3.32 8.54
N GLU A 86 -2.71 -3.93 8.35
CA GLU A 86 -3.67 -4.18 9.43
C GLU A 86 -3.08 -5.06 10.55
N LYS A 87 -2.33 -6.11 10.19
CA LYS A 87 -1.69 -7.02 11.15
C LYS A 87 -0.47 -6.41 11.83
N ALA A 88 0.26 -5.57 11.12
CA ALA A 88 1.45 -4.92 11.65
C ALA A 88 1.13 -3.97 12.82
N GLN A 89 -0.07 -3.38 12.87
CA GLN A 89 -0.57 -2.55 13.97
C GLN A 89 0.45 -1.48 14.42
N GLY A 90 1.12 -0.85 13.48
CA GLY A 90 2.12 0.18 13.74
C GLY A 90 3.50 -0.32 14.19
N LYS A 91 3.74 -1.64 14.28
CA LYS A 91 5.08 -2.18 14.59
C LYS A 91 6.10 -1.89 13.48
N VAL A 92 5.65 -1.75 12.25
CA VAL A 92 6.43 -1.38 11.07
C VAL A 92 5.66 -0.30 10.32
N LEU A 93 6.35 0.78 9.97
CA LEU A 93 5.76 1.83 9.14
C LEU A 93 5.74 1.35 7.68
N LEU A 94 4.57 1.34 7.05
CA LEU A 94 4.44 1.13 5.61
C LEU A 94 4.34 2.49 4.92
N ILE A 95 5.15 2.71 3.89
CA ILE A 95 5.23 3.95 3.11
C ILE A 95 5.07 3.58 1.63
N GLY A 96 4.15 4.23 0.94
CA GLY A 96 4.09 4.18 -0.52
C GLY A 96 5.00 5.24 -1.14
N VAL A 97 5.50 4.97 -2.34
CA VAL A 97 6.07 5.98 -3.22
C VAL A 97 5.38 5.84 -4.56
N ASP A 98 4.52 6.79 -4.84
CA ASP A 98 3.76 6.90 -6.08
C ASP A 98 4.61 7.58 -7.15
N VAL A 99 4.88 6.88 -8.24
CA VAL A 99 5.84 7.35 -9.26
C VAL A 99 5.21 7.53 -10.63
N GLU A 100 5.61 8.62 -11.29
CA GLU A 100 5.38 8.82 -12.73
C GLU A 100 3.90 8.79 -13.13
N GLU A 101 3.05 9.35 -12.31
CA GLU A 101 1.65 9.55 -12.64
C GLU A 101 1.45 10.66 -13.68
N ALA A 102 0.38 10.58 -14.45
CA ALA A 102 -0.02 11.66 -15.34
C ALA A 102 -0.52 12.89 -14.56
N SER A 103 -1.13 12.66 -13.39
CA SER A 103 -1.55 13.68 -12.43
C SER A 103 -1.50 13.14 -11.01
N ILE A 104 -1.43 14.03 -10.03
CA ILE A 104 -1.50 13.63 -8.61
C ILE A 104 -2.86 13.01 -8.26
N GLU A 105 -3.91 13.39 -8.98
CA GLU A 105 -5.26 12.85 -8.81
C GLU A 105 -5.33 11.36 -9.16
N ASP A 106 -4.57 10.89 -10.16
CA ASP A 106 -4.53 9.47 -10.53
C ASP A 106 -4.00 8.63 -9.36
N GLY A 107 -2.95 9.10 -8.69
CA GLY A 107 -2.40 8.46 -7.49
C GLY A 107 -3.40 8.47 -6.32
N ARG A 108 -4.09 9.60 -6.10
CA ARG A 108 -5.11 9.74 -5.05
C ARG A 108 -6.29 8.80 -5.28
N GLU A 109 -6.82 8.76 -6.50
CA GLU A 109 -7.90 7.84 -6.87
C GLU A 109 -7.46 6.38 -6.71
N PHE A 110 -6.21 6.06 -7.03
CA PHE A 110 -5.67 4.73 -6.81
C PHE A 110 -5.66 4.37 -5.33
N VAL A 111 -5.19 5.26 -4.45
CA VAL A 111 -5.20 5.08 -2.98
C VAL A 111 -6.61 4.79 -2.48
N GLU A 112 -7.59 5.63 -2.87
CA GLU A 112 -8.98 5.51 -2.45
C GLU A 112 -9.62 4.20 -2.94
N ASN A 113 -9.40 3.85 -4.22
CA ASN A 113 -10.02 2.67 -4.84
C ASN A 113 -9.39 1.35 -4.39
N ASN A 114 -8.16 1.36 -3.86
CA ASN A 114 -7.43 0.16 -3.43
C ASN A 114 -7.35 -0.01 -1.92
N GLY A 115 -8.04 0.82 -1.14
CA GLY A 115 -8.10 0.69 0.33
C GLY A 115 -6.77 0.97 1.02
N ILE A 116 -5.95 1.85 0.45
CA ILE A 116 -4.66 2.27 1.03
C ILE A 116 -4.92 3.29 2.14
N THR A 117 -4.33 3.06 3.32
CA THR A 117 -4.50 3.92 4.51
C THR A 117 -3.17 4.25 5.20
N TRP A 118 -2.07 4.06 4.49
CA TRP A 118 -0.72 4.44 4.92
C TRP A 118 -0.20 5.63 4.11
N PRO A 119 0.81 6.36 4.64
CA PRO A 119 1.38 7.53 3.96
C PRO A 119 1.97 7.17 2.60
N ASN A 120 1.77 8.05 1.62
CA ASN A 120 2.34 7.92 0.29
C ASN A 120 3.07 9.20 -0.10
N LEU A 121 4.33 9.07 -0.49
CA LEU A 121 5.10 10.11 -1.12
C LEU A 121 4.80 10.14 -2.62
N TYR A 122 4.97 11.31 -3.24
CA TYR A 122 4.66 11.53 -4.64
C TYR A 122 5.91 11.96 -5.43
N ASP A 123 6.21 11.24 -6.49
CA ASP A 123 7.36 11.46 -7.37
C ASP A 123 6.92 11.55 -8.84
N ALA A 124 6.34 12.68 -9.21
CA ALA A 124 5.83 12.91 -10.56
C ALA A 124 6.88 12.71 -11.66
N ASP A 125 8.11 13.13 -11.38
CA ASP A 125 9.19 13.19 -12.37
C ASP A 125 10.07 11.93 -12.38
N GLY A 126 9.82 10.96 -11.50
CA GLY A 126 10.63 9.74 -11.36
C GLY A 126 12.04 10.00 -10.84
N LYS A 127 12.24 11.05 -10.03
CA LYS A 127 13.54 11.40 -9.44
C LYS A 127 14.09 10.29 -8.53
N SER A 128 13.18 9.53 -7.91
CA SER A 128 13.54 8.41 -7.02
C SER A 128 14.10 7.19 -7.75
N ARG A 129 14.09 7.16 -9.09
CA ARG A 129 14.71 6.08 -9.89
C ARG A 129 16.18 5.84 -9.55
N ALA A 130 16.90 6.89 -9.18
CA ALA A 130 18.30 6.78 -8.75
C ALA A 130 18.47 5.88 -7.51
N TYR A 131 17.45 5.79 -6.66
CA TYR A 131 17.42 4.98 -5.44
C TYR A 131 16.78 3.62 -5.67
N PHE A 132 15.57 3.59 -6.24
CA PHE A 132 14.73 2.40 -6.30
C PHE A 132 14.93 1.58 -7.57
N GLY A 133 15.50 2.17 -8.63
CA GLY A 133 15.64 1.55 -9.94
C GLY A 133 14.49 1.92 -10.88
N MET A 134 14.50 1.33 -12.08
CA MET A 134 13.64 1.73 -13.19
C MET A 134 12.29 1.00 -13.24
N GLY A 135 12.09 -0.02 -12.42
CA GLY A 135 10.87 -0.85 -12.47
C GLY A 135 10.05 -0.79 -11.21
N VAL A 136 8.76 -1.03 -11.34
CA VAL A 136 7.80 -1.18 -10.24
C VAL A 136 7.03 -2.49 -10.40
N PRO A 137 6.57 -3.13 -9.28
CA PRO A 137 6.79 -2.75 -7.90
C PRO A 137 8.19 -3.08 -7.38
N VAL A 138 8.65 -2.30 -6.43
CA VAL A 138 9.86 -2.54 -5.65
C VAL A 138 9.56 -2.30 -4.19
N THR A 139 10.02 -3.20 -3.32
CA THR A 139 9.80 -3.07 -1.88
C THR A 139 11.14 -3.08 -1.13
N TRP A 140 11.38 -2.03 -0.37
CA TRP A 140 12.58 -1.87 0.44
C TRP A 140 12.26 -2.00 1.94
N PHE A 141 13.13 -2.69 2.66
CA PHE A 141 13.06 -2.89 4.09
C PHE A 141 14.11 -2.01 4.76
N ILE A 142 13.68 -1.06 5.58
CA ILE A 142 14.53 -0.04 6.21
C ILE A 142 14.68 -0.38 7.70
N ALA A 143 15.91 -0.58 8.11
CA ALA A 143 16.25 -0.85 9.51
C ALA A 143 16.05 0.40 10.41
N PRO A 144 16.00 0.24 11.75
CA PRO A 144 15.83 1.36 12.68
C PRO A 144 16.85 2.49 12.53
N ASP A 145 18.08 2.17 12.13
CA ASP A 145 19.15 3.16 11.89
C ASP A 145 19.01 3.91 10.56
N GLY A 146 18.05 3.51 9.69
CA GLY A 146 17.83 4.06 8.36
C GLY A 146 18.58 3.33 7.25
N SER A 147 19.37 2.32 7.55
CA SER A 147 20.03 1.51 6.53
C SER A 147 19.03 0.63 5.77
N VAL A 148 19.34 0.37 4.49
CA VAL A 148 18.54 -0.54 3.66
C VAL A 148 18.91 -1.98 3.99
N ALA A 149 18.08 -2.66 4.78
CA ALA A 149 18.30 -4.05 5.19
C ALA A 149 18.05 -5.05 4.05
N HIS A 150 17.09 -4.76 3.17
CA HIS A 150 16.77 -5.62 2.02
C HIS A 150 16.03 -4.86 0.92
N LYS A 151 16.21 -5.32 -0.33
CA LYS A 151 15.49 -4.85 -1.51
C LYS A 151 14.82 -6.04 -2.19
N TYR A 152 13.52 -5.97 -2.37
CA TYR A 152 12.73 -6.96 -3.09
C TYR A 152 12.25 -6.34 -4.41
N ILE A 153 12.58 -6.97 -5.54
CA ILE A 153 12.22 -6.48 -6.88
C ILE A 153 11.12 -7.38 -7.44
N GLY A 154 10.01 -6.79 -7.81
CA GLY A 154 8.82 -7.48 -8.32
C GLY A 154 7.72 -7.63 -7.26
N VAL A 155 6.68 -8.37 -7.61
CA VAL A 155 5.46 -8.53 -6.82
C VAL A 155 5.68 -9.45 -5.62
N ILE A 156 5.37 -8.98 -4.42
CA ILE A 156 5.23 -9.85 -3.23
C ILE A 156 3.96 -10.68 -3.41
N LYS A 157 4.11 -12.01 -3.36
CA LYS A 157 3.05 -12.93 -3.79
C LYS A 157 2.09 -13.35 -2.67
N SER A 158 2.43 -13.09 -1.42
CA SER A 158 1.56 -13.42 -0.29
C SER A 158 1.90 -12.61 0.96
N GLU A 159 0.90 -12.40 1.80
CA GLU A 159 1.08 -11.81 3.14
C GLU A 159 2.10 -12.57 3.98
N LYS A 160 2.06 -13.91 3.92
CA LYS A 160 3.02 -14.77 4.64
C LYS A 160 4.47 -14.50 4.20
N GLU A 161 4.68 -14.27 2.91
CA GLU A 161 5.99 -13.89 2.37
C GLU A 161 6.44 -12.54 2.94
N LEU A 162 5.58 -11.53 2.91
CA LEU A 162 5.88 -10.20 3.43
C LEU A 162 6.19 -10.23 4.94
N ILE A 163 5.39 -10.96 5.73
CA ILE A 163 5.65 -11.18 7.16
C ILE A 163 7.02 -11.85 7.38
N SER A 164 7.32 -12.90 6.61
CA SER A 164 8.60 -13.62 6.72
C SER A 164 9.81 -12.73 6.39
N LEU A 165 9.69 -11.90 5.34
CA LEU A 165 10.72 -10.92 4.97
C LEU A 165 10.89 -9.86 6.07
N THR A 166 9.79 -9.38 6.64
CA THR A 166 9.78 -8.40 7.73
C THR A 166 10.49 -8.94 8.97
N SER A 167 10.13 -10.14 9.41
CA SER A 167 10.80 -10.79 10.55
C SER A 167 12.28 -11.00 10.26
N LYS A 168 12.62 -11.52 9.08
CA LYS A 168 14.00 -11.82 8.69
C LYS A 168 14.91 -10.59 8.64
N TYR A 169 14.45 -9.49 8.05
CA TYR A 169 15.29 -8.35 7.75
C TYR A 169 15.14 -7.18 8.72
N LEU A 170 13.99 -7.05 9.36
CA LEU A 170 13.75 -5.99 10.35
C LEU A 170 13.70 -6.50 11.79
N GLY A 171 13.66 -7.82 12.00
CA GLY A 171 13.56 -8.42 13.34
C GLY A 171 12.22 -8.15 14.02
N VAL A 172 11.17 -7.85 13.26
CA VAL A 172 9.85 -7.52 13.78
C VAL A 172 8.89 -8.68 13.54
N GLU A 173 8.28 -9.16 14.63
CA GLU A 173 7.25 -10.20 14.58
C GLU A 173 5.85 -9.57 14.41
N ILE A 174 5.12 -10.06 13.38
CA ILE A 174 3.78 -9.60 12.99
C ILE A 174 2.75 -10.70 13.30
#